data_0087e97b4a31105f22a14bdf9ccf99a5
#
_entry.id   0087e97b4a31105f22a14bdf9ccf99a5
#
_cell.length_a   1.000
_cell.length_b   1.000
_cell.length_c   1.000
_cell.angle_alpha   90.00
_cell.angle_beta   90.00
_cell.angle_gamma   90.00
#
_symmetry.space_group_name_H-M   'P 1'
#
loop_
_entity.id
_entity.type
_entity.pdbx_description
1 polymer ?
#
loop_
_entity_poly.entity_id
_entity_poly.type
_entity_poly.pdbx_seq_one_letter_code
_entity_poly.pdbx_strand_id
1 'polypeptide(L)'
;MKLTKTIFAILCVVITLSNCSNPGPSSQRQKSPEELRMELKQLEKSRPTDYLFASGNYRENFWGDKFKVSCTITNKASVATYKDAVIRVIYYSKTKTELGAKDYTIYELFSPSSSKTVEMTVDNYKDVNSIGLKVFSAVPVE
;
A
#
# COMPACT_ATOMS: atom_id res chain seq x y z
N MET A 1 39.52 22.68 -57.41
CA MET A 1 39.20 23.34 -58.71
C MET A 1 37.69 23.52 -58.80
N LYS A 2 37.24 24.79 -58.98
CA LYS A 2 35.87 25.28 -59.30
C LYS A 2 34.79 25.06 -58.24
N LEU A 3 34.36 25.96 -57.37
CA LEU A 3 33.77 27.32 -57.56
C LEU A 3 32.56 27.35 -58.51
N THR A 4 31.37 27.57 -57.92
CA THR A 4 30.29 28.46 -58.38
C THR A 4 29.17 28.41 -57.37
N LYS A 5 28.95 29.45 -56.57
CA LYS A 5 28.24 30.73 -56.75
C LYS A 5 26.72 30.58 -56.93
N THR A 6 26.07 31.08 -55.86
CA THR A 6 24.96 32.06 -55.84
C THR A 6 23.60 31.63 -56.42
N ILE A 7 22.52 31.81 -55.62
CA ILE A 7 21.55 32.88 -55.86
C ILE A 7 20.65 33.05 -54.60
N PHE A 8 20.56 34.29 -54.19
CA PHE A 8 19.71 34.93 -53.22
C PHE A 8 18.26 34.93 -53.72
N ALA A 9 17.32 34.47 -52.94
CA ALA A 9 15.91 34.75 -53.13
C ALA A 9 15.27 35.12 -51.79
N ILE A 10 15.10 36.37 -51.58
CA ILE A 10 14.32 36.99 -50.51
C ILE A 10 12.86 36.68 -50.81
N LEU A 11 12.21 35.95 -49.95
CA LEU A 11 10.76 35.82 -49.94
C LEU A 11 10.25 36.38 -48.60
N CYS A 12 9.71 37.59 -48.66
CA CYS A 12 8.92 38.18 -47.57
C CYS A 12 7.73 37.29 -47.27
N VAL A 13 7.74 36.64 -46.13
CA VAL A 13 6.56 36.01 -45.59
C VAL A 13 5.97 36.91 -44.52
N VAL A 14 4.78 37.37 -44.82
CA VAL A 14 3.89 38.16 -43.99
C VAL A 14 3.62 37.40 -42.69
N ILE A 15 4.08 37.93 -41.58
CA ILE A 15 3.79 37.43 -40.26
C ILE A 15 2.37 37.88 -39.91
N THR A 16 1.40 37.00 -40.11
CA THR A 16 0.08 37.13 -39.50
C THR A 16 0.23 36.87 -38.00
N LEU A 17 0.10 37.90 -37.20
CA LEU A 17 -0.01 37.81 -35.75
C LEU A 17 -1.33 37.13 -35.40
N SER A 18 -1.29 35.81 -35.33
CA SER A 18 -2.36 35.04 -34.67
C SER A 18 -2.22 35.28 -33.17
N ASN A 19 -3.14 36.08 -32.65
CA ASN A 19 -3.36 36.24 -31.20
C ASN A 19 -3.74 34.89 -30.62
N CYS A 20 -2.81 34.04 -30.31
CA CYS A 20 -3.02 32.92 -29.41
C CYS A 20 -3.22 33.49 -28.00
N SER A 21 -4.47 33.66 -27.61
CA SER A 21 -4.84 33.79 -26.21
C SER A 21 -4.27 32.57 -25.48
N ASN A 22 -3.13 32.71 -24.84
CA ASN A 22 -2.66 31.76 -23.87
C ASN A 22 -3.76 31.62 -22.81
N PRO A 23 -4.34 30.44 -22.60
CA PRO A 23 -5.09 30.20 -21.38
C PRO A 23 -4.04 30.42 -20.27
N GLY A 24 -4.25 31.44 -19.47
CA GLY A 24 -3.41 31.73 -18.31
C GLY A 24 -3.27 30.45 -17.47
N PRO A 25 -2.17 30.29 -16.72
CA PRO A 25 -2.01 29.11 -15.86
C PRO A 25 -3.27 29.04 -15.01
N SER A 26 -4.01 27.95 -15.16
CA SER A 26 -5.16 27.67 -14.31
C SER A 26 -4.62 27.72 -12.88
N SER A 27 -5.03 28.74 -12.14
CA SER A 27 -4.70 28.91 -10.74
C SER A 27 -5.18 27.66 -10.03
N GLN A 28 -4.30 26.65 -9.89
CA GLN A 28 -4.58 25.49 -9.09
C GLN A 28 -4.81 26.00 -7.66
N ARG A 29 -6.07 26.04 -7.26
CA ARG A 29 -6.45 26.42 -5.90
C ARG A 29 -5.63 25.55 -4.96
N GLN A 30 -4.74 26.15 -4.22
CA GLN A 30 -3.96 25.46 -3.20
C GLN A 30 -4.93 24.95 -2.14
N LYS A 31 -4.99 23.62 -1.97
CA LYS A 31 -5.87 22.98 -0.98
C LYS A 31 -5.49 23.41 0.43
N SER A 32 -6.48 23.62 1.27
CA SER A 32 -6.23 23.88 2.68
C SER A 32 -5.61 22.66 3.38
N PRO A 33 -4.90 22.86 4.50
CA PRO A 33 -4.36 21.74 5.29
C PRO A 33 -5.46 20.76 5.74
N GLU A 34 -6.66 21.23 5.98
CA GLU A 34 -7.82 20.40 6.36
C GLU A 34 -8.32 19.56 5.19
N GLU A 35 -8.42 20.14 3.99
CA GLU A 35 -8.78 19.41 2.77
C GLU A 35 -7.77 18.30 2.49
N LEU A 36 -6.47 18.59 2.61
CA LEU A 36 -5.41 17.59 2.42
C LEU A 36 -5.50 16.46 3.44
N ARG A 37 -5.79 16.79 4.70
CA ARG A 37 -5.96 15.79 5.76
C ARG A 37 -7.17 14.90 5.53
N MET A 38 -8.29 15.46 5.07
CA MET A 38 -9.49 14.69 4.72
C MET A 38 -9.25 13.75 3.54
N GLU A 39 -8.56 14.22 2.50
CA GLU A 39 -8.18 13.39 1.36
C GLU A 39 -7.25 12.25 1.79
N LEU A 40 -6.25 12.53 2.61
CA LEU A 40 -5.36 11.51 3.15
C LEU A 40 -6.14 10.48 3.96
N LYS A 41 -7.05 10.92 4.85
CA LYS A 41 -7.92 10.03 5.62
C LYS A 41 -8.75 9.13 4.71
N GLN A 42 -9.33 9.69 3.65
CA GLN A 42 -10.13 8.93 2.70
C GLN A 42 -9.28 7.92 1.93
N LEU A 43 -8.08 8.30 1.53
CA LEU A 43 -7.14 7.41 0.85
C LEU A 43 -6.73 6.24 1.75
N GLU A 44 -6.32 6.53 2.98
CA GLU A 44 -5.92 5.52 3.96
C GLU A 44 -7.09 4.57 4.26
N LYS A 45 -8.30 5.09 4.46
CA LYS A 45 -9.50 4.25 4.68
C LYS A 45 -9.83 3.33 3.50
N SER A 46 -9.58 3.77 2.28
CA SER A 46 -9.90 2.98 1.08
C SER A 46 -8.97 1.79 0.86
N ARG A 47 -7.78 1.79 1.47
CA ARG A 47 -6.73 0.79 1.26
C ARG A 47 -6.08 0.31 2.56
N PRO A 48 -6.82 -0.34 3.47
CA PRO A 48 -6.28 -0.74 4.77
C PRO A 48 -5.02 -1.61 4.68
N THR A 49 -4.94 -2.48 3.68
CA THR A 49 -3.82 -3.42 3.49
C THR A 49 -2.52 -2.76 3.04
N ASP A 50 -2.57 -1.50 2.57
CA ASP A 50 -1.38 -0.73 2.22
C ASP A 50 -0.73 -0.10 3.47
N TYR A 51 -1.50 0.01 4.56
CA TYR A 51 -1.06 0.67 5.79
C TYR A 51 -0.94 -0.27 6.99
N LEU A 52 -1.60 -1.43 6.98
CA LEU A 52 -1.49 -2.42 8.04
C LEU A 52 -0.53 -3.54 7.66
N PHE A 53 0.43 -3.81 8.52
CA PHE A 53 1.45 -4.84 8.34
C PHE A 53 1.41 -5.82 9.49
N ALA A 54 1.49 -7.11 9.18
CA ALA A 54 1.61 -8.17 10.17
C ALA A 54 3.01 -8.77 10.10
N SER A 55 3.62 -8.94 11.25
CA SER A 55 4.88 -9.65 11.43
C SER A 55 4.84 -10.42 12.74
N GLY A 56 5.72 -11.39 12.93
CA GLY A 56 5.72 -12.11 14.19
C GLY A 56 6.63 -13.31 14.21
N ASN A 57 6.59 -13.98 15.35
CA ASN A 57 7.29 -15.22 15.59
C ASN A 57 6.29 -16.31 15.92
N TYR A 58 6.66 -17.55 15.67
CA TYR A 58 5.85 -18.70 16.03
C TYR A 58 6.70 -19.83 16.57
N ARG A 59 6.08 -20.69 17.35
CA ARG A 59 6.67 -21.92 17.85
C ARG A 59 5.63 -23.02 17.83
N GLU A 60 6.06 -24.24 17.60
CA GLU A 60 5.20 -25.41 17.76
C GLU A 60 4.83 -25.61 19.24
N ASN A 61 3.63 -26.13 19.47
CA ASN A 61 3.25 -26.61 20.79
C ASN A 61 3.91 -27.98 21.07
N PHE A 62 3.75 -28.50 22.29
CA PHE A 62 4.35 -29.76 22.70
C PHE A 62 3.94 -30.96 21.83
N TRP A 63 2.72 -30.95 21.31
CA TRP A 63 2.18 -32.04 20.49
C TRP A 63 2.49 -31.89 19.00
N GLY A 64 3.00 -30.77 18.57
CA GLY A 64 3.30 -30.50 17.17
C GLY A 64 2.08 -30.24 16.26
N ASP A 65 0.86 -30.20 16.81
CA ASP A 65 -0.39 -30.01 16.07
C ASP A 65 -0.85 -28.57 15.96
N LYS A 66 -0.20 -27.66 16.69
CA LYS A 66 -0.50 -26.21 16.72
C LYS A 66 0.77 -25.38 16.72
N PHE A 67 0.66 -24.18 16.11
CA PHE A 67 1.62 -23.11 16.31
C PHE A 67 1.06 -22.07 17.30
N LYS A 68 1.86 -21.71 18.30
CA LYS A 68 1.65 -20.50 19.10
C LYS A 68 2.34 -19.34 18.39
N VAL A 69 1.55 -18.34 17.97
CA VAL A 69 2.00 -17.23 17.15
C VAL A 69 1.89 -15.94 17.96
N SER A 70 3.00 -15.22 18.08
CA SER A 70 3.03 -13.84 18.56
C SER A 70 3.05 -12.92 17.35
N CYS A 71 1.91 -12.32 17.03
CA CYS A 71 1.70 -11.49 15.84
C CYS A 71 1.68 -10.02 16.23
N THR A 72 2.60 -9.24 15.68
CA THR A 72 2.60 -7.78 15.80
C THR A 72 1.97 -7.16 14.56
N ILE A 73 0.89 -6.41 14.76
CA ILE A 73 0.18 -5.68 13.72
C ILE A 73 0.55 -4.20 13.87
N THR A 74 1.13 -3.62 12.82
CA THR A 74 1.56 -2.22 12.78
C THR A 74 0.68 -1.44 11.82
N ASN A 75 0.07 -0.35 12.32
CA ASN A 75 -0.63 0.62 11.51
C ASN A 75 0.31 1.78 11.16
N LYS A 76 0.69 1.90 9.90
CA LYS A 76 1.52 2.98 9.34
C LYS A 76 0.71 4.15 8.77
N ALA A 77 -0.62 4.09 8.84
CA ALA A 77 -1.46 5.23 8.47
C ALA A 77 -1.18 6.43 9.39
N SER A 78 -1.30 7.62 8.84
CA SER A 78 -1.08 8.87 9.57
C SER A 78 -2.32 9.37 10.30
N VAL A 79 -3.51 9.06 9.76
CA VAL A 79 -4.79 9.57 10.27
C VAL A 79 -5.87 8.51 10.40
N ALA A 80 -5.80 7.38 9.68
CA ALA A 80 -6.83 6.36 9.73
C ALA A 80 -6.60 5.37 10.88
N THR A 81 -7.67 5.11 11.63
CA THR A 81 -7.77 4.01 12.60
C THR A 81 -8.46 2.84 11.93
N TYR A 82 -8.02 1.62 12.22
CA TYR A 82 -8.64 0.40 11.74
C TYR A 82 -9.08 -0.49 12.89
N LYS A 83 -10.01 -1.37 12.62
CA LYS A 83 -10.48 -2.41 13.54
C LYS A 83 -10.69 -3.73 12.80
N ASP A 84 -10.89 -4.79 13.57
CA ASP A 84 -11.27 -6.10 13.07
C ASP A 84 -10.34 -6.58 11.93
N ALA A 85 -9.01 -6.49 12.17
CA ALA A 85 -8.03 -6.89 11.19
C ALA A 85 -8.04 -8.41 10.97
N VAL A 86 -8.15 -8.82 9.71
CA VAL A 86 -8.07 -10.23 9.32
C VAL A 86 -6.62 -10.55 8.97
N ILE A 87 -6.01 -11.44 9.75
CA ILE A 87 -4.66 -11.94 9.53
C ILE A 87 -4.74 -13.25 8.78
N ARG A 88 -4.18 -13.30 7.60
CA ARG A 88 -4.00 -14.52 6.82
C ARG A 88 -2.71 -15.19 7.20
N VAL A 89 -2.82 -16.41 7.72
CA VAL A 89 -1.71 -17.32 7.96
C VAL A 89 -1.53 -18.19 6.73
N ILE A 90 -0.36 -18.11 6.11
CA ILE A 90 -0.01 -18.85 4.90
C ILE A 90 0.95 -19.97 5.31
N TYR A 91 0.66 -21.18 4.92
CA TYR A 91 1.43 -22.37 5.27
C TYR A 91 2.36 -22.77 4.12
N TYR A 92 3.63 -22.97 4.42
CA TYR A 92 4.65 -23.32 3.43
C TYR A 92 5.32 -24.65 3.70
N SER A 93 5.56 -25.41 2.65
CA SER A 93 6.38 -26.61 2.66
C SER A 93 7.87 -26.29 2.89
N LYS A 94 8.70 -27.32 3.06
CA LYS A 94 10.17 -27.21 3.12
C LYS A 94 10.75 -26.56 1.87
N THR A 95 10.14 -26.72 0.72
CA THR A 95 10.55 -26.10 -0.56
C THR A 95 9.95 -24.72 -0.80
N LYS A 96 9.30 -24.12 0.21
CA LYS A 96 8.61 -22.82 0.15
C LYS A 96 7.40 -22.78 -0.78
N THR A 97 6.86 -23.94 -1.14
CA THR A 97 5.58 -24.02 -1.83
C THR A 97 4.44 -23.73 -0.86
N GLU A 98 3.51 -22.86 -1.24
CA GLU A 98 2.30 -22.59 -0.47
C GLU A 98 1.40 -23.83 -0.46
N LEU A 99 1.09 -24.33 0.74
CA LEU A 99 0.22 -25.49 0.96
C LEU A 99 -1.23 -25.09 1.21
N GLY A 100 -1.45 -23.85 1.63
CA GLY A 100 -2.77 -23.31 1.92
C GLY A 100 -2.69 -22.09 2.81
N ALA A 101 -3.84 -21.52 3.12
CA ALA A 101 -3.94 -20.36 4.01
C ALA A 101 -5.21 -20.45 4.87
N LYS A 102 -5.19 -19.80 6.04
CA LYS A 102 -6.33 -19.66 6.93
C LYS A 102 -6.39 -18.25 7.52
N ASP A 103 -7.59 -17.70 7.60
CA ASP A 103 -7.84 -16.33 8.04
C ASP A 103 -8.29 -16.32 9.51
N TYR A 104 -7.75 -15.37 10.28
CA TYR A 104 -8.03 -15.16 11.70
C TYR A 104 -8.37 -13.68 11.91
N THR A 105 -9.55 -13.39 12.47
CA THR A 105 -9.96 -12.02 12.77
C THR A 105 -9.47 -11.61 14.15
N ILE A 106 -8.80 -10.46 14.22
CA ILE A 106 -8.32 -9.85 15.45
C ILE A 106 -9.24 -8.66 15.78
N TYR A 107 -10.06 -8.83 16.80
CA TYR A 107 -11.05 -7.84 17.26
C TYR A 107 -10.39 -6.78 18.16
N GLU A 108 -9.54 -5.96 17.54
CA GLU A 108 -8.77 -4.91 18.19
C GLU A 108 -8.82 -3.61 17.41
N LEU A 109 -8.54 -2.49 18.09
CA LEU A 109 -8.35 -1.17 17.45
C LEU A 109 -6.87 -0.92 17.19
N PHE A 110 -6.57 -0.46 15.99
CA PHE A 110 -5.23 -0.09 15.53
C PHE A 110 -5.20 1.39 15.21
N SER A 111 -4.78 2.20 16.18
CA SER A 111 -4.66 3.66 16.03
C SER A 111 -3.58 4.03 15.01
N PRO A 112 -3.61 5.23 14.41
CA PRO A 112 -2.56 5.70 13.51
C PRO A 112 -1.18 5.62 14.15
N SER A 113 -0.18 5.25 13.35
CA SER A 113 1.24 5.18 13.78
C SER A 113 1.48 4.32 15.02
N SER A 114 0.70 3.26 15.20
CA SER A 114 0.79 2.36 16.37
C SER A 114 1.08 0.91 15.98
N SER A 115 1.57 0.16 16.95
CA SER A 115 1.76 -1.29 16.84
C SER A 115 1.09 -1.99 18.02
N LYS A 116 0.50 -3.14 17.76
CA LYS A 116 -0.11 -3.99 18.78
C LYS A 116 0.28 -5.44 18.57
N THR A 117 0.73 -6.11 19.62
CA THR A 117 1.06 -7.53 19.59
C THR A 117 -0.10 -8.34 20.15
N VAL A 118 -0.49 -9.39 19.44
CA VAL A 118 -1.54 -10.33 19.82
C VAL A 118 -1.00 -11.75 19.78
N GLU A 119 -1.43 -12.57 20.74
CA GLU A 119 -1.13 -13.99 20.78
C GLU A 119 -2.29 -14.77 20.17
N MET A 120 -1.96 -15.70 19.26
CA MET A 120 -2.94 -16.56 18.62
C MET A 120 -2.43 -17.99 18.54
N THR A 121 -3.34 -18.94 18.46
CA THR A 121 -3.02 -20.33 18.21
C THR A 121 -3.60 -20.74 16.87
N VAL A 122 -2.76 -21.25 15.99
CA VAL A 122 -3.15 -21.68 14.65
C VAL A 122 -2.84 -23.16 14.46
N ASP A 123 -3.58 -23.81 13.56
CA ASP A 123 -3.37 -25.23 13.28
C ASP A 123 -2.00 -25.44 12.62
N ASN A 124 -1.34 -26.55 12.94
CA ASN A 124 -0.20 -27.06 12.21
C ASN A 124 -0.63 -28.28 11.40
N TYR A 125 -0.45 -28.25 10.10
CA TYR A 125 -0.81 -29.35 9.22
C TYR A 125 0.41 -30.19 8.85
N LYS A 126 0.16 -31.40 8.43
CA LYS A 126 1.22 -32.27 7.90
C LYS A 126 1.96 -31.57 6.75
N ASP A 127 3.27 -31.76 6.70
CA ASP A 127 4.18 -31.22 5.68
C ASP A 127 4.41 -29.68 5.72
N VAL A 128 3.83 -28.99 6.71
CA VAL A 128 4.13 -27.57 6.95
C VAL A 128 5.50 -27.44 7.61
N ASN A 129 6.35 -26.61 7.01
CA ASN A 129 7.69 -26.31 7.54
C ASN A 129 7.79 -24.88 8.08
N SER A 130 6.97 -23.95 7.59
CA SER A 130 6.95 -22.57 8.04
C SER A 130 5.61 -21.91 7.76
N ILE A 131 5.32 -20.82 8.48
CA ILE A 131 4.15 -20.00 8.23
C ILE A 131 4.55 -18.57 7.91
N GLY A 132 3.74 -17.89 7.09
CA GLY A 132 3.80 -16.46 6.84
C GLY A 132 2.57 -15.77 7.40
N LEU A 133 2.72 -14.50 7.78
CA LEU A 133 1.64 -13.67 8.29
C LEU A 133 1.42 -12.49 7.35
N LYS A 134 0.17 -12.22 6.99
CA LYS A 134 -0.20 -11.09 6.14
C LYS A 134 -1.53 -10.52 6.59
N VAL A 135 -1.67 -9.19 6.60
CA VAL A 135 -2.99 -8.55 6.72
C VAL A 135 -3.74 -8.78 5.42
N PHE A 136 -4.89 -9.41 5.50
CA PHE A 136 -5.76 -9.68 4.37
C PHE A 136 -6.81 -8.58 4.19
N SER A 137 -7.39 -8.12 5.30
CA SER A 137 -8.35 -7.00 5.31
C SER A 137 -8.42 -6.37 6.70
N ALA A 138 -9.00 -5.20 6.79
CA ALA A 138 -9.40 -4.56 8.05
C ALA A 138 -10.52 -3.57 7.77
N VAL A 139 -11.28 -3.21 8.80
CA VAL A 139 -12.38 -2.26 8.73
C VAL A 139 -11.89 -0.89 9.18
N PRO A 140 -11.97 0.17 8.35
CA PRO A 140 -11.67 1.52 8.80
C PRO A 140 -12.71 2.02 9.80
N VAL A 141 -12.26 2.76 10.80
CA VAL A 141 -13.15 3.45 11.77
C VAL A 141 -13.54 4.80 11.19
N GLU A 142 -14.80 5.17 11.35
CA GLU A 142 -15.33 6.47 10.86
C GLU A 142 -14.78 7.69 11.62
#